data_261daa791b37e66b0545be1be61a0515
#
_entry.id   261daa791b37e66b0545be1be61a0515
#
_cell.length_a   1.000
_cell.length_b   1.000
_cell.length_c   1.000
_cell.angle_alpha   90.00
_cell.angle_beta   90.00
_cell.angle_gamma   90.00
#
_symmetry.space_group_name_H-M   'P 1'
#
loop_
_entity.id
_entity.type
_entity.pdbx_description
1 polymer ?
#
loop_
_entity_poly.entity_id
_entity_poly.type
_entity_poly.pdbx_seq_one_letter_code
_entity_poly.pdbx_strand_id
1 'polypeptide(L)'
;MKILIALDASEGSVVARDLVVFLPLPDSTEVHLVAAYQVPTDWAPELGAGLAWIDDAETAMQDTLHETLGSLAAPFVAAGITPIEHVVRGRAATAICNVARSIGADLLVTGSRGRGVIAATLLGSVAAEVATHAPCPVLVARGAVISRLLVATDGSRGAEHIPDLLEGWGFFRGLHADVVAVSISDTPTFELIVGLYTLGDDRLAEKRRNLHERYATSAEAMAARLSAIGIPATGHVRNGDVAHEILHAARDAGADLVITGSRGLGALDRLLLGSVARNVLTHFDGSVLVMREPVPS
;
A
#
# COMPACT_ATOMS: atom_id res chain seq x y z
N MET A 1 17.84 -4.55 -1.32
CA MET A 1 16.46 -4.07 -1.41
C MET A 1 16.44 -2.64 -1.91
N LYS A 2 15.47 -2.29 -2.79
CA LYS A 2 15.31 -0.92 -3.32
C LYS A 2 13.98 -0.33 -2.88
N ILE A 3 14.03 0.75 -2.11
CA ILE A 3 12.84 1.46 -1.65
C ILE A 3 12.73 2.78 -2.42
N LEU A 4 11.62 3.00 -3.10
CA LEU A 4 11.30 4.27 -3.74
C LEU A 4 10.30 5.05 -2.88
N ILE A 5 10.62 6.30 -2.54
CA ILE A 5 9.76 7.17 -1.74
C ILE A 5 9.30 8.33 -2.61
N ALA A 6 7.99 8.46 -2.80
CA ALA A 6 7.39 9.55 -3.55
C ALA A 6 7.13 10.76 -2.63
N LEU A 7 7.73 11.90 -2.96
CA LEU A 7 7.78 13.09 -2.12
C LEU A 7 7.35 14.36 -2.87
N ASP A 8 6.68 15.30 -2.19
CA ASP A 8 6.16 16.55 -2.78
C ASP A 8 6.15 17.75 -1.81
N ALA A 9 7.00 17.82 -0.84
CA ALA A 9 7.04 18.89 0.20
C ALA A 9 5.71 19.03 1.01
N SER A 10 4.82 18.05 1.01
CA SER A 10 3.63 18.00 1.89
C SER A 10 3.97 17.38 3.23
N GLU A 11 3.07 17.57 4.22
CA GLU A 11 3.15 16.83 5.49
C GLU A 11 3.14 15.31 5.28
N GLY A 12 2.37 14.82 4.30
CA GLY A 12 2.34 13.41 3.93
C GLY A 12 3.70 12.87 3.48
N SER A 13 4.47 13.68 2.76
CA SER A 13 5.84 13.34 2.35
C SER A 13 6.79 13.24 3.55
N VAL A 14 6.65 14.13 4.54
CA VAL A 14 7.42 14.07 5.79
C VAL A 14 7.11 12.78 6.55
N VAL A 15 5.83 12.42 6.67
CA VAL A 15 5.41 11.17 7.33
C VAL A 15 5.96 9.96 6.59
N ALA A 16 5.89 9.92 5.26
CA ALA A 16 6.42 8.81 4.46
C ALA A 16 7.94 8.66 4.60
N ARG A 17 8.68 9.79 4.60
CA ARG A 17 10.11 9.84 4.86
C ARG A 17 10.45 9.30 6.25
N ASP A 18 9.81 9.84 7.29
CA ASP A 18 10.11 9.50 8.67
C ASP A 18 9.81 8.03 8.95
N LEU A 19 8.70 7.51 8.40
CA LEU A 19 8.40 6.09 8.51
C LEU A 19 9.56 5.23 7.99
N VAL A 20 10.10 5.54 6.80
CA VAL A 20 11.21 4.74 6.23
C VAL A 20 12.51 4.95 7.02
N VAL A 21 12.80 6.16 7.50
CA VAL A 21 13.98 6.45 8.35
C VAL A 21 13.96 5.64 9.63
N PHE A 22 12.78 5.43 10.23
CA PHE A 22 12.66 4.68 11.50
C PHE A 22 12.53 3.16 11.32
N LEU A 23 12.33 2.67 10.09
CA LEU A 23 12.38 1.21 9.86
C LEU A 23 13.80 0.68 10.02
N PRO A 24 13.98 -0.50 10.66
CA PRO A 24 15.27 -1.18 10.75
C PRO A 24 15.63 -1.80 9.38
N LEU A 25 16.05 -0.96 8.45
CA LEU A 25 16.35 -1.38 7.08
C LEU A 25 17.59 -2.29 7.04
N PRO A 26 17.63 -3.31 6.18
CA PRO A 26 18.85 -4.07 5.90
C PRO A 26 19.97 -3.17 5.38
N ASP A 27 21.23 -3.47 5.74
CA ASP A 27 22.43 -2.68 5.37
C ASP A 27 22.58 -2.47 3.85
N SER A 28 22.09 -3.41 3.03
CA SER A 28 22.14 -3.33 1.57
C SER A 28 20.95 -2.61 0.95
N THR A 29 20.19 -1.84 1.72
CA THR A 29 19.01 -1.13 1.20
C THR A 29 19.42 0.13 0.46
N GLU A 30 19.01 0.23 -0.80
CA GLU A 30 19.10 1.45 -1.61
C GLU A 30 17.80 2.26 -1.42
N VAL A 31 17.94 3.51 -0.99
CA VAL A 31 16.81 4.43 -0.85
C VAL A 31 16.81 5.40 -2.02
N HIS A 32 15.70 5.47 -2.74
CA HIS A 32 15.46 6.37 -3.85
C HIS A 32 14.36 7.36 -3.47
N LEU A 33 14.57 8.65 -3.73
CA LEU A 33 13.58 9.69 -3.53
C LEU A 33 13.10 10.17 -4.90
N VAL A 34 11.80 10.26 -5.13
CA VAL A 34 11.26 10.75 -6.40
C VAL A 34 10.29 11.92 -6.18
N ALA A 35 10.54 13.01 -6.90
CA ALA A 35 9.61 14.11 -7.08
C ALA A 35 9.22 14.24 -8.55
N ALA A 36 7.92 14.41 -8.81
CA ALA A 36 7.42 14.58 -10.16
C ALA A 36 6.85 15.99 -10.35
N TYR A 37 7.08 16.56 -11.54
CA TYR A 37 6.53 17.85 -11.93
C TYR A 37 5.86 17.80 -13.28
N GLN A 38 4.92 18.70 -13.50
CA GLN A 38 4.24 18.86 -14.78
C GLN A 38 4.26 20.34 -15.16
N VAL A 39 4.79 20.64 -16.33
CA VAL A 39 4.70 21.98 -16.89
C VAL A 39 3.37 22.08 -17.64
N PRO A 40 2.47 23.01 -17.28
CA PRO A 40 1.23 23.23 -18.00
C PRO A 40 1.54 23.81 -19.38
N THR A 41 1.49 23.01 -20.41
CA THR A 41 1.72 23.44 -21.81
C THR A 41 0.50 24.09 -22.45
N ASP A 42 -0.68 23.85 -21.88
CA ASP A 42 -1.98 24.27 -22.44
C ASP A 42 -2.19 25.80 -22.33
N TRP A 43 -1.45 26.49 -21.51
CA TRP A 43 -1.51 27.96 -21.30
C TRP A 43 -0.52 28.74 -22.18
N ALA A 44 0.42 28.08 -22.82
CA ALA A 44 1.45 28.73 -23.61
C ALA A 44 0.89 29.64 -24.73
N PRO A 45 -0.18 29.25 -25.46
CA PRO A 45 -0.79 30.11 -26.47
C PRO A 45 -1.49 31.35 -25.92
N GLU A 46 -2.11 31.23 -24.73
CA GLU A 46 -2.90 32.33 -24.13
C GLU A 46 -2.03 33.40 -23.49
N LEU A 47 -0.83 33.05 -23.06
CA LEU A 47 0.12 33.99 -22.43
C LEU A 47 0.94 34.79 -23.46
N GLY A 48 0.86 34.51 -24.76
CA GLY A 48 1.59 35.22 -25.81
C GLY A 48 3.13 35.14 -25.65
N ALA A 49 3.61 34.30 -24.75
CA ALA A 49 5.03 34.18 -24.43
C ALA A 49 5.68 33.14 -25.35
N GLY A 50 6.83 33.43 -25.88
CA GLY A 50 7.61 32.49 -26.66
C GLY A 50 8.04 31.28 -25.83
N LEU A 51 8.49 30.19 -26.47
CA LEU A 51 8.89 28.93 -25.83
C LEU A 51 9.99 29.08 -24.77
N ALA A 52 10.78 30.17 -24.80
CA ALA A 52 11.89 30.41 -23.90
C ALA A 52 11.49 30.48 -22.41
N TRP A 53 10.33 31.02 -22.06
CA TRP A 53 9.90 31.06 -20.67
C TRP A 53 9.51 29.68 -20.11
N ILE A 54 9.14 28.73 -20.97
CA ILE A 54 8.83 27.36 -20.56
C ILE A 54 10.09 26.68 -20.05
N ASP A 55 11.21 26.86 -20.75
CA ASP A 55 12.51 26.27 -20.37
C ASP A 55 13.00 26.88 -19.04
N ASP A 56 12.87 28.19 -18.87
CA ASP A 56 13.21 28.88 -17.62
C ASP A 56 12.33 28.40 -16.44
N ALA A 57 11.03 28.28 -16.66
CA ALA A 57 10.09 27.79 -15.66
C ALA A 57 10.35 26.31 -15.32
N GLU A 58 10.69 25.49 -16.29
CA GLU A 58 11.05 24.10 -16.08
C GLU A 58 12.33 23.95 -15.26
N THR A 59 13.35 24.75 -15.56
CA THR A 59 14.61 24.78 -14.81
C THR A 59 14.36 25.20 -13.36
N ALA A 60 13.63 26.30 -13.14
CA ALA A 60 13.32 26.78 -11.81
C ALA A 60 12.51 25.76 -10.99
N MET A 61 11.62 25.01 -11.64
CA MET A 61 10.85 23.95 -10.99
C MET A 61 11.71 22.76 -10.62
N GLN A 62 12.66 22.35 -11.50
CA GLN A 62 13.62 21.31 -11.21
C GLN A 62 14.53 21.67 -10.03
N ASP A 63 15.07 22.89 -10.01
CA ASP A 63 15.91 23.41 -8.93
C ASP A 63 15.15 23.37 -7.58
N THR A 64 13.92 23.87 -7.57
CA THR A 64 13.06 23.84 -6.38
C THR A 64 12.81 22.41 -5.88
N LEU A 65 12.61 21.45 -6.78
CA LEU A 65 12.38 20.07 -6.41
C LEU A 65 13.67 19.38 -5.92
N HIS A 66 14.83 19.70 -6.49
CA HIS A 66 16.12 19.22 -5.99
C HIS A 66 16.37 19.75 -4.57
N GLU A 67 16.15 21.03 -4.32
CA GLU A 67 16.24 21.61 -2.97
C GLU A 67 15.28 20.93 -1.98
N THR A 68 14.04 20.66 -2.43
CA THR A 68 13.04 19.95 -1.63
C THR A 68 13.51 18.53 -1.29
N LEU A 69 13.96 17.75 -2.30
CA LEU A 69 14.46 16.40 -2.08
C LEU A 69 15.70 16.39 -1.18
N GLY A 70 16.65 17.31 -1.40
CA GLY A 70 17.84 17.44 -0.55
C GLY A 70 17.49 17.71 0.91
N SER A 71 16.50 18.59 1.17
CA SER A 71 16.02 18.82 2.53
C SER A 71 15.35 17.59 3.16
N LEU A 72 14.59 16.83 2.36
CA LEU A 72 13.92 15.60 2.80
C LEU A 72 14.90 14.41 2.92
N ALA A 73 16.04 14.45 2.24
CA ALA A 73 17.12 13.48 2.32
C ALA A 73 17.93 13.56 3.62
N ALA A 74 17.98 14.74 4.25
CA ALA A 74 18.83 14.99 5.41
C ALA A 74 18.70 13.97 6.57
N PRO A 75 17.51 13.50 6.97
CA PRO A 75 17.40 12.46 8.01
C PRO A 75 18.00 11.11 7.60
N PHE A 76 17.95 10.73 6.33
CA PHE A 76 18.61 9.53 5.82
C PHE A 76 20.13 9.64 5.90
N VAL A 77 20.66 10.80 5.49
CA VAL A 77 22.10 11.07 5.57
C VAL A 77 22.58 11.03 7.02
N ALA A 78 21.81 11.58 7.96
CA ALA A 78 22.10 11.48 9.38
C ALA A 78 22.07 10.04 9.91
N ALA A 79 21.28 9.16 9.31
CA ALA A 79 21.24 7.72 9.58
C ALA A 79 22.30 6.91 8.81
N GLY A 80 23.19 7.57 8.05
CA GLY A 80 24.27 6.91 7.28
C GLY A 80 23.81 6.37 5.92
N ILE A 81 22.62 6.71 5.44
CA ILE A 81 22.07 6.32 4.16
C ILE A 81 22.19 7.50 3.18
N THR A 82 22.76 7.30 2.01
CA THR A 82 22.81 8.32 0.95
C THR A 82 21.72 8.02 -0.08
N PRO A 83 20.59 8.76 -0.09
CA PRO A 83 19.53 8.52 -1.06
C PRO A 83 19.92 8.93 -2.48
N ILE A 84 19.31 8.26 -3.46
CA ILE A 84 19.41 8.61 -4.88
C ILE A 84 18.19 9.42 -5.27
N GLU A 85 18.38 10.64 -5.76
CA GLU A 85 17.30 11.55 -6.11
C GLU A 85 16.88 11.41 -7.58
N HIS A 86 15.55 11.47 -7.81
CA HIS A 86 14.92 11.46 -9.12
C HIS A 86 13.94 12.63 -9.22
N VAL A 87 14.27 13.63 -10.04
CA VAL A 87 13.34 14.69 -10.43
C VAL A 87 12.86 14.38 -11.84
N VAL A 88 11.55 14.10 -11.98
CA VAL A 88 11.01 13.56 -13.24
C VAL A 88 9.82 14.38 -13.75
N ARG A 89 9.83 14.64 -15.07
CA ARG A 89 8.71 15.31 -15.74
C ARG A 89 7.59 14.34 -16.05
N GLY A 90 6.35 14.73 -15.76
CA GLY A 90 5.15 13.99 -16.14
C GLY A 90 4.08 14.03 -15.07
N ARG A 91 2.96 13.38 -15.38
CA ARG A 91 1.87 13.19 -14.40
C ARG A 91 2.37 12.37 -13.23
N ALA A 92 2.23 12.88 -12.01
CA ALA A 92 2.92 12.38 -10.81
C ALA A 92 2.83 10.86 -10.65
N ALA A 93 1.63 10.28 -10.60
CA ALA A 93 1.49 8.83 -10.40
C ALA A 93 2.15 8.00 -11.52
N THR A 94 1.99 8.41 -12.78
CA THR A 94 2.61 7.74 -13.93
C THR A 94 4.13 7.82 -13.88
N ALA A 95 4.67 9.01 -13.62
CA ALA A 95 6.11 9.24 -13.53
C ALA A 95 6.73 8.42 -12.38
N ILE A 96 6.11 8.44 -11.19
CA ILE A 96 6.54 7.64 -10.03
C ILE A 96 6.54 6.15 -10.35
N CYS A 97 5.46 5.61 -10.93
CA CYS A 97 5.38 4.20 -11.32
C CYS A 97 6.43 3.81 -12.38
N ASN A 98 6.77 4.72 -13.29
CA ASN A 98 7.82 4.50 -14.28
C ASN A 98 9.21 4.44 -13.64
N VAL A 99 9.51 5.33 -12.69
CA VAL A 99 10.75 5.25 -11.90
C VAL A 99 10.81 3.94 -11.13
N ALA A 100 9.72 3.57 -10.42
CA ALA A 100 9.66 2.30 -9.70
C ALA A 100 9.99 1.09 -10.60
N ARG A 101 9.46 1.10 -11.83
CA ARG A 101 9.73 0.04 -12.82
C ARG A 101 11.18 0.07 -13.32
N SER A 102 11.72 1.25 -13.62
CA SER A 102 13.07 1.39 -14.18
C SER A 102 14.17 0.98 -13.21
N ILE A 103 13.99 1.26 -11.91
CA ILE A 103 14.96 0.87 -10.89
C ILE A 103 14.74 -0.56 -10.37
N GLY A 104 13.60 -1.19 -10.68
CA GLY A 104 13.19 -2.46 -10.09
C GLY A 104 12.94 -2.32 -8.59
N ALA A 105 12.09 -1.35 -8.20
CA ALA A 105 11.77 -1.11 -6.79
C ALA A 105 11.09 -2.33 -6.14
N ASP A 106 11.54 -2.72 -4.96
CA ASP A 106 10.94 -3.76 -4.13
C ASP A 106 9.77 -3.23 -3.31
N LEU A 107 9.81 -1.94 -2.95
CA LEU A 107 8.77 -1.25 -2.20
C LEU A 107 8.65 0.21 -2.67
N LEU A 108 7.43 0.67 -2.90
CA LEU A 108 7.12 2.08 -3.13
C LEU A 108 6.40 2.64 -1.90
N VAL A 109 6.91 3.74 -1.36
CA VAL A 109 6.32 4.42 -0.21
C VAL A 109 5.80 5.79 -0.64
N THR A 110 4.61 6.16 -0.20
CA THR A 110 4.03 7.49 -0.45
C THR A 110 3.23 7.94 0.76
N GLY A 111 3.13 9.24 0.96
CA GLY A 111 2.18 9.80 1.92
C GLY A 111 0.74 9.56 1.49
N SER A 112 -0.18 9.54 2.43
CA SER A 112 -1.61 9.38 2.13
C SER A 112 -2.21 10.61 1.46
N ARG A 113 -1.60 11.80 1.62
CA ARG A 113 -2.05 13.09 1.08
C ARG A 113 -0.86 13.89 0.56
N GLY A 114 -1.08 14.72 -0.47
CA GLY A 114 -0.14 15.66 -1.04
C GLY A 114 -0.67 17.10 -0.95
N ARG A 115 -0.03 18.03 -1.69
CA ARG A 115 -0.29 19.50 -1.66
C ARG A 115 -1.72 19.95 -2.00
N GLY A 116 -2.55 19.14 -2.66
CA GLY A 116 -3.82 19.54 -3.25
C GLY A 116 -5.08 18.98 -2.58
N VAL A 117 -5.02 18.43 -1.37
CA VAL A 117 -6.14 17.66 -0.81
C VAL A 117 -7.01 18.51 0.12
N ILE A 118 -8.31 18.54 -0.19
CA ILE A 118 -9.37 19.01 0.71
C ILE A 118 -9.37 18.11 1.95
N ALA A 119 -9.41 18.69 3.15
CA ALA A 119 -9.25 18.05 4.45
C ALA A 119 -10.20 16.86 4.75
N ALA A 120 -11.20 16.60 3.90
CA ALA A 120 -12.23 15.58 4.10
C ALA A 120 -11.88 14.18 3.54
N THR A 121 -10.80 14.03 2.76
CA THR A 121 -10.44 12.74 2.17
C THR A 121 -9.19 12.16 2.81
N LEU A 122 -9.27 10.90 3.26
CA LEU A 122 -8.13 10.19 3.85
C LEU A 122 -7.09 9.73 2.82
N LEU A 123 -7.40 9.76 1.53
CA LEU A 123 -6.53 9.28 0.45
C LEU A 123 -6.43 10.30 -0.69
N GLY A 124 -5.21 10.72 -1.03
CA GLY A 124 -4.91 11.60 -2.15
C GLY A 124 -4.94 10.88 -3.50
N SER A 125 -5.17 11.65 -4.58
CA SER A 125 -5.26 11.10 -5.94
C SER A 125 -3.98 10.37 -6.39
N VAL A 126 -2.80 10.93 -6.09
CA VAL A 126 -1.51 10.31 -6.43
C VAL A 126 -1.33 8.99 -5.67
N ALA A 127 -1.58 8.97 -4.37
CA ALA A 127 -1.49 7.75 -3.55
C ALA A 127 -2.45 6.66 -4.06
N ALA A 128 -3.70 7.02 -4.38
CA ALA A 128 -4.71 6.10 -4.92
C ALA A 128 -4.28 5.51 -6.27
N GLU A 129 -3.76 6.36 -7.16
CA GLU A 129 -3.35 5.96 -8.50
C GLU A 129 -2.06 5.11 -8.46
N VAL A 130 -1.08 5.48 -7.62
CA VAL A 130 0.14 4.70 -7.36
C VAL A 130 -0.23 3.34 -6.78
N ALA A 131 -1.08 3.29 -5.73
CA ALA A 131 -1.56 2.03 -5.17
C ALA A 131 -2.29 1.15 -6.20
N THR A 132 -2.86 1.73 -7.26
CA THR A 132 -3.52 0.98 -8.33
C THR A 132 -2.54 0.47 -9.40
N HIS A 133 -1.49 1.22 -9.76
CA HIS A 133 -0.67 0.97 -10.96
C HIS A 133 0.81 0.67 -10.71
N ALA A 134 1.28 0.74 -9.46
CA ALA A 134 2.68 0.46 -9.16
C ALA A 134 3.07 -0.97 -9.55
N PRO A 135 4.31 -1.20 -10.01
CA PRO A 135 4.82 -2.52 -10.36
C PRO A 135 5.21 -3.39 -9.16
N CYS A 136 5.27 -2.81 -7.96
CA CYS A 136 5.72 -3.42 -6.72
C CYS A 136 4.73 -3.13 -5.58
N PRO A 137 4.86 -3.75 -4.39
CA PRO A 137 4.12 -3.40 -3.19
C PRO A 137 4.16 -1.91 -2.88
N VAL A 138 3.03 -1.38 -2.37
CA VAL A 138 2.89 0.06 -2.07
C VAL A 138 2.51 0.26 -0.61
N LEU A 139 3.32 1.01 0.12
CA LEU A 139 3.05 1.46 1.48
C LEU A 139 2.55 2.91 1.45
N VAL A 140 1.29 3.10 1.80
CA VAL A 140 0.70 4.42 1.99
C VAL A 140 0.84 4.80 3.46
N ALA A 141 1.73 5.73 3.74
CA ALA A 141 2.09 6.15 5.09
C ALA A 141 1.08 7.17 5.66
N ARG A 142 0.64 6.92 6.91
CA ARG A 142 -0.18 7.84 7.72
C ARG A 142 0.40 8.07 9.10
N GLY A 143 1.38 7.30 9.50
CA GLY A 143 2.16 7.44 10.73
C GLY A 143 3.62 7.14 10.47
N ALA A 144 4.49 7.73 11.27
CA ALA A 144 5.95 7.54 11.17
C ALA A 144 6.45 6.28 11.87
N VAL A 145 5.61 5.61 12.65
CA VAL A 145 5.97 4.41 13.42
C VAL A 145 4.98 3.29 13.12
N ILE A 146 5.51 2.08 13.00
CA ILE A 146 4.72 0.85 12.92
C ILE A 146 5.11 -0.02 14.11
N SER A 147 4.13 -0.40 14.92
CA SER A 147 4.31 -1.22 16.12
C SER A 147 3.41 -2.45 16.14
N ARG A 148 2.27 -2.38 15.49
CA ARG A 148 1.29 -3.46 15.46
C ARG A 148 0.68 -3.65 14.07
N LEU A 149 0.68 -4.88 13.60
CA LEU A 149 0.25 -5.25 12.26
C LEU A 149 -1.13 -5.90 12.29
N LEU A 150 -1.95 -5.62 11.27
CA LEU A 150 -3.05 -6.48 10.89
C LEU A 150 -2.80 -7.00 9.47
N VAL A 151 -2.87 -8.30 9.27
CA VAL A 151 -2.73 -8.94 7.95
C VAL A 151 -4.07 -9.52 7.53
N ALA A 152 -4.63 -8.98 6.45
CA ALA A 152 -5.87 -9.49 5.87
C ALA A 152 -5.56 -10.58 4.83
N THR A 153 -6.19 -11.76 4.99
CA THR A 153 -6.05 -12.89 4.06
C THR A 153 -7.39 -13.43 3.60
N ASP A 154 -7.46 -13.85 2.36
CA ASP A 154 -8.60 -14.59 1.78
C ASP A 154 -8.18 -15.98 1.29
N GLY A 155 -6.93 -16.39 1.57
CA GLY A 155 -6.36 -17.65 1.10
C GLY A 155 -6.05 -17.63 -0.41
N SER A 156 -6.05 -16.47 -1.07
CA SER A 156 -5.62 -16.35 -2.46
C SER A 156 -4.10 -16.48 -2.59
N ARG A 157 -3.63 -16.84 -3.78
CA ARG A 157 -2.17 -16.89 -4.07
C ARG A 157 -1.47 -15.56 -3.77
N GLY A 158 -2.13 -14.43 -4.04
CA GLY A 158 -1.57 -13.12 -3.74
C GLY A 158 -1.36 -12.89 -2.24
N ALA A 159 -2.28 -13.36 -1.40
CA ALA A 159 -2.12 -13.32 0.05
C ALA A 159 -1.05 -14.30 0.56
N GLU A 160 -0.93 -15.48 -0.05
CA GLU A 160 0.05 -16.50 0.33
C GLU A 160 1.51 -16.03 0.19
N HIS A 161 1.80 -15.06 -0.68
CA HIS A 161 3.15 -14.50 -0.85
C HIS A 161 3.53 -13.41 0.18
N ILE A 162 2.59 -12.98 1.01
CA ILE A 162 2.86 -11.93 2.02
C ILE A 162 4.03 -12.32 2.95
N PRO A 163 4.07 -13.50 3.58
CA PRO A 163 5.17 -13.86 4.46
C PRO A 163 6.53 -13.87 3.76
N ASP A 164 6.62 -14.36 2.51
CA ASP A 164 7.88 -14.46 1.79
C ASP A 164 8.49 -13.07 1.51
N LEU A 165 7.63 -12.08 1.16
CA LEU A 165 8.05 -10.69 0.96
C LEU A 165 8.47 -10.04 2.28
N LEU A 166 7.71 -10.24 3.37
CA LEU A 166 8.04 -9.69 4.68
C LEU A 166 9.32 -10.31 5.26
N GLU A 167 9.59 -11.59 5.01
CA GLU A 167 10.84 -12.25 5.37
C GLU A 167 12.03 -11.60 4.66
N GLY A 168 11.92 -11.40 3.35
CA GLY A 168 12.97 -10.76 2.54
C GLY A 168 13.29 -9.34 2.95
N TRP A 169 12.30 -8.60 3.44
CA TRP A 169 12.51 -7.23 3.94
C TRP A 169 13.05 -7.19 5.37
N GLY A 170 12.61 -8.06 6.25
CA GLY A 170 13.12 -8.24 7.60
C GLY A 170 12.74 -7.16 8.63
N PHE A 171 12.26 -5.99 8.22
CA PHE A 171 12.03 -4.85 9.11
C PHE A 171 10.75 -4.91 9.96
N PHE A 172 9.92 -5.95 9.80
CA PHE A 172 8.76 -6.19 10.68
C PHE A 172 9.00 -7.28 11.73
N ARG A 173 10.22 -7.85 11.80
CA ARG A 173 10.56 -8.87 12.79
C ARG A 173 10.40 -8.33 14.21
N GLY A 174 9.82 -9.16 15.09
CA GLY A 174 9.53 -8.80 16.46
C GLY A 174 8.26 -8.00 16.68
N LEU A 175 7.61 -7.50 15.61
CA LEU A 175 6.30 -6.88 15.72
C LEU A 175 5.21 -7.94 15.81
N HIS A 176 4.15 -7.65 16.57
CA HIS A 176 3.02 -8.55 16.68
C HIS A 176 2.02 -8.33 15.54
N ALA A 177 1.51 -9.42 14.97
CA ALA A 177 0.51 -9.38 13.90
C ALA A 177 -0.79 -10.11 14.29
N ASP A 178 -1.93 -9.47 14.07
CA ASP A 178 -3.22 -10.15 14.03
C ASP A 178 -3.53 -10.49 12.56
N VAL A 179 -3.76 -11.77 12.28
CA VAL A 179 -4.16 -12.23 10.94
C VAL A 179 -5.66 -12.40 10.92
N VAL A 180 -6.33 -11.69 10.02
CA VAL A 180 -7.78 -11.78 9.88
C VAL A 180 -8.18 -12.33 8.51
N ALA A 181 -9.02 -13.36 8.52
CA ALA A 181 -9.81 -13.80 7.38
C ALA A 181 -11.28 -13.47 7.61
N VAL A 182 -11.98 -13.00 6.59
CA VAL A 182 -13.39 -12.63 6.72
C VAL A 182 -14.26 -13.54 5.88
N SER A 183 -15.16 -14.26 6.54
CA SER A 183 -16.18 -15.08 5.92
C SER A 183 -17.42 -14.24 5.59
N ILE A 184 -17.91 -14.34 4.37
CA ILE A 184 -19.17 -13.72 3.94
C ILE A 184 -20.40 -14.59 4.22
N SER A 185 -20.23 -15.72 4.93
CA SER A 185 -21.27 -16.74 5.13
C SER A 185 -22.55 -16.23 5.79
N ASP A 186 -22.46 -15.15 6.58
CA ASP A 186 -23.58 -14.56 7.31
C ASP A 186 -24.09 -13.26 6.64
N THR A 187 -23.69 -13.00 5.40
CA THR A 187 -24.19 -11.84 4.67
C THR A 187 -25.47 -12.17 3.90
N PRO A 188 -26.42 -11.20 3.77
CA PRO A 188 -27.61 -11.37 2.94
C PRO A 188 -27.30 -11.76 1.50
N THR A 189 -26.18 -11.30 0.96
CA THR A 189 -25.72 -11.64 -0.39
C THR A 189 -25.38 -13.13 -0.49
N PHE A 190 -24.71 -13.69 0.51
CA PHE A 190 -24.43 -15.13 0.56
C PHE A 190 -25.71 -15.96 0.64
N GLU A 191 -26.67 -15.57 1.51
CA GLU A 191 -27.96 -16.21 1.65
C GLU A 191 -28.76 -16.19 0.35
N LEU A 192 -28.77 -15.05 -0.36
CA LEU A 192 -29.45 -14.93 -1.64
C LEU A 192 -28.84 -15.83 -2.71
N ILE A 193 -27.51 -15.80 -2.85
CA ILE A 193 -26.80 -16.59 -3.88
C ILE A 193 -26.94 -18.08 -3.59
N VAL A 194 -26.69 -18.51 -2.35
CA VAL A 194 -26.74 -19.93 -2.00
C VAL A 194 -28.17 -20.43 -1.92
N GLY A 195 -29.11 -19.63 -1.43
CA GLY A 195 -30.54 -19.96 -1.36
C GLY A 195 -31.16 -20.19 -2.73
N LEU A 196 -30.70 -19.51 -3.77
CA LEU A 196 -31.15 -19.74 -5.17
C LEU A 196 -30.70 -21.11 -5.73
N TYR A 197 -29.62 -21.68 -5.18
CA TYR A 197 -29.02 -22.92 -5.68
C TYR A 197 -29.17 -24.11 -4.72
N THR A 198 -29.68 -23.92 -3.49
CA THR A 198 -29.82 -25.00 -2.49
C THR A 198 -31.25 -25.10 -1.99
N LEU A 199 -31.81 -26.29 -2.19
CA LEU A 199 -33.08 -26.66 -1.58
C LEU A 199 -32.81 -27.34 -0.22
N GLY A 200 -32.97 -26.58 0.88
CA GLY A 200 -32.94 -27.08 2.25
C GLY A 200 -31.93 -26.42 3.20
N ASP A 201 -32.36 -26.16 4.44
CA ASP A 201 -31.60 -25.45 5.48
C ASP A 201 -30.31 -26.19 5.91
N ASP A 202 -30.31 -27.53 5.92
CA ASP A 202 -29.16 -28.34 6.35
C ASP A 202 -27.95 -28.16 5.42
N ARG A 203 -28.17 -28.06 4.12
CA ARG A 203 -27.10 -27.85 3.14
C ARG A 203 -26.50 -26.47 3.21
N LEU A 204 -27.32 -25.46 3.56
CA LEU A 204 -26.86 -24.11 3.77
C LEU A 204 -25.97 -24.03 5.01
N ALA A 205 -26.38 -24.67 6.11
CA ALA A 205 -25.61 -24.74 7.35
C ALA A 205 -24.26 -25.44 7.16
N GLU A 206 -24.25 -26.53 6.40
CA GLU A 206 -23.00 -27.24 6.04
C GLU A 206 -22.07 -26.38 5.21
N LYS A 207 -22.58 -25.66 4.19
CA LYS A 207 -21.77 -24.75 3.38
C LYS A 207 -21.19 -23.60 4.20
N ARG A 208 -21.96 -23.03 5.14
CA ARG A 208 -21.46 -22.02 6.05
C ARG A 208 -20.31 -22.53 6.91
N ARG A 209 -20.44 -23.72 7.50
CA ARG A 209 -19.37 -24.33 8.29
C ARG A 209 -18.12 -24.57 7.45
N ASN A 210 -18.25 -25.19 6.29
CA ASN A 210 -17.12 -25.47 5.39
C ASN A 210 -16.41 -24.20 4.95
N LEU A 211 -17.16 -23.13 4.69
CA LEU A 211 -16.58 -21.83 4.33
C LEU A 211 -15.83 -21.21 5.51
N HIS A 212 -16.42 -21.22 6.69
CA HIS A 212 -15.81 -20.72 7.93
C HIS A 212 -14.52 -21.50 8.26
N GLU A 213 -14.55 -22.84 8.23
CA GLU A 213 -13.39 -23.70 8.46
C GLU A 213 -12.25 -23.42 7.46
N ARG A 214 -12.58 -23.19 6.19
CA ARG A 214 -11.59 -22.84 5.17
C ARG A 214 -10.90 -21.50 5.47
N TYR A 215 -11.65 -20.49 5.90
CA TYR A 215 -11.07 -19.19 6.29
C TYR A 215 -10.26 -19.28 7.59
N ALA A 216 -10.72 -20.09 8.56
CA ALA A 216 -9.97 -20.36 9.79
C ALA A 216 -8.62 -20.99 9.49
N THR A 217 -8.61 -22.06 8.69
CA THR A 217 -7.38 -22.72 8.25
C THR A 217 -6.43 -21.78 7.51
N SER A 218 -6.96 -20.89 6.66
CA SER A 218 -6.14 -19.90 5.96
C SER A 218 -5.53 -18.88 6.89
N ALA A 219 -6.28 -18.35 7.87
CA ALA A 219 -5.77 -17.40 8.86
C ALA A 219 -4.70 -18.03 9.76
N GLU A 220 -4.93 -19.24 10.24
CA GLU A 220 -4.00 -19.99 11.08
C GLU A 220 -2.71 -20.32 10.31
N ALA A 221 -2.81 -20.78 9.06
CA ALA A 221 -1.65 -21.07 8.21
C ALA A 221 -0.80 -19.81 7.95
N MET A 222 -1.45 -18.67 7.68
CA MET A 222 -0.77 -17.40 7.51
C MET A 222 -0.07 -16.97 8.81
N ALA A 223 -0.75 -17.05 9.95
CA ALA A 223 -0.18 -16.72 11.27
C ALA A 223 1.02 -17.62 11.61
N ALA A 224 0.95 -18.90 11.33
CA ALA A 224 2.06 -19.85 11.52
C ALA A 224 3.27 -19.47 10.65
N ARG A 225 3.07 -19.12 9.38
CA ARG A 225 4.15 -18.67 8.48
C ARG A 225 4.78 -17.36 8.92
N LEU A 226 3.99 -16.39 9.36
CA LEU A 226 4.51 -15.12 9.91
C LEU A 226 5.32 -15.36 11.19
N SER A 227 4.83 -16.21 12.08
CA SER A 227 5.55 -16.59 13.31
C SER A 227 6.89 -17.26 13.01
N ALA A 228 6.94 -18.12 11.98
CA ALA A 228 8.16 -18.80 11.56
C ALA A 228 9.26 -17.85 11.06
N ILE A 229 8.90 -16.69 10.52
CA ILE A 229 9.84 -15.65 10.05
C ILE A 229 10.14 -14.58 11.11
N GLY A 230 9.70 -14.79 12.37
CA GLY A 230 9.95 -13.89 13.49
C GLY A 230 8.97 -12.74 13.65
N ILE A 231 7.77 -12.85 13.09
CA ILE A 231 6.62 -11.96 13.30
C ILE A 231 5.56 -12.74 14.10
N PRO A 232 5.55 -12.67 15.45
CA PRO A 232 4.54 -13.37 16.26
C PRO A 232 3.14 -13.04 15.80
N ALA A 233 2.34 -14.06 15.45
CA ALA A 233 1.04 -13.81 14.85
C ALA A 233 -0.05 -14.75 15.38
N THR A 234 -1.30 -14.25 15.41
CA THR A 234 -2.50 -15.01 15.80
C THR A 234 -3.54 -14.91 14.69
N GLY A 235 -4.13 -16.05 14.29
CA GLY A 235 -5.16 -16.10 13.26
C GLY A 235 -6.57 -15.96 13.82
N HIS A 236 -7.41 -15.17 13.15
CA HIS A 236 -8.80 -14.94 13.53
C HIS A 236 -9.72 -15.01 12.31
N VAL A 237 -10.96 -15.47 12.50
CA VAL A 237 -12.01 -15.38 11.49
C VAL A 237 -13.09 -14.44 11.97
N ARG A 238 -13.53 -13.56 11.08
CA ARG A 238 -14.70 -12.70 11.29
C ARG A 238 -15.76 -12.99 10.24
N ASN A 239 -17.00 -12.65 10.52
CA ASN A 239 -18.12 -12.84 9.61
C ASN A 239 -18.75 -11.49 9.28
N GLY A 240 -19.01 -11.23 8.00
CA GLY A 240 -19.66 -10.00 7.59
C GLY A 240 -19.16 -9.42 6.26
N ASP A 241 -19.32 -8.10 6.09
CA ASP A 241 -18.71 -7.37 4.98
C ASP A 241 -17.19 -7.31 5.13
N VAL A 242 -16.48 -7.75 4.11
CA VAL A 242 -15.04 -7.99 4.19
C VAL A 242 -14.26 -6.74 4.58
N ALA A 243 -14.53 -5.61 3.92
CA ALA A 243 -13.79 -4.38 4.19
C ALA A 243 -14.12 -3.81 5.57
N HIS A 244 -15.39 -3.86 5.95
CA HIS A 244 -15.86 -3.40 7.26
C HIS A 244 -15.23 -4.21 8.40
N GLU A 245 -15.22 -5.54 8.29
CA GLU A 245 -14.66 -6.42 9.31
C GLU A 245 -13.14 -6.31 9.43
N ILE A 246 -12.42 -6.07 8.32
CA ILE A 246 -10.98 -5.76 8.36
C ILE A 246 -10.73 -4.46 9.11
N LEU A 247 -11.48 -3.39 8.84
CA LEU A 247 -11.35 -2.11 9.52
C LEU A 247 -11.69 -2.20 11.01
N HIS A 248 -12.71 -2.99 11.37
CA HIS A 248 -13.04 -3.28 12.76
C HIS A 248 -11.94 -4.07 13.46
N ALA A 249 -11.45 -5.14 12.83
CA ALA A 249 -10.35 -5.92 13.37
C ALA A 249 -9.09 -5.08 13.61
N ALA A 250 -8.77 -4.17 12.68
CA ALA A 250 -7.63 -3.27 12.83
C ALA A 250 -7.77 -2.32 14.03
N ARG A 251 -8.96 -1.78 14.25
CA ARG A 251 -9.24 -0.94 15.43
C ARG A 251 -9.19 -1.74 16.73
N ASP A 252 -9.81 -2.91 16.78
CA ASP A 252 -9.82 -3.79 17.96
C ASP A 252 -8.42 -4.24 18.34
N ALA A 253 -7.58 -4.54 17.34
CA ALA A 253 -6.18 -4.90 17.54
C ALA A 253 -5.29 -3.70 17.90
N GLY A 254 -5.76 -2.47 17.70
CA GLY A 254 -4.91 -1.27 17.80
C GLY A 254 -3.80 -1.28 16.75
N ALA A 255 -4.07 -1.83 15.57
CA ALA A 255 -3.10 -1.89 14.49
C ALA A 255 -2.82 -0.49 13.91
N ASP A 256 -1.57 -0.21 13.64
CA ASP A 256 -1.11 1.01 12.97
C ASP A 256 -0.70 0.76 11.50
N LEU A 257 -0.60 -0.53 11.12
CA LEU A 257 -0.43 -0.96 9.73
C LEU A 257 -1.41 -2.09 9.38
N VAL A 258 -2.19 -1.90 8.32
CA VAL A 258 -2.95 -2.98 7.66
C VAL A 258 -2.20 -3.44 6.42
N ILE A 259 -1.95 -4.74 6.32
CA ILE A 259 -1.35 -5.41 5.16
C ILE A 259 -2.46 -6.18 4.43
N THR A 260 -2.63 -5.90 3.15
CA THR A 260 -3.66 -6.55 2.32
C THR A 260 -3.12 -6.87 0.93
N GLY A 261 -3.64 -7.92 0.31
CA GLY A 261 -3.39 -8.18 -1.10
C GLY A 261 -3.99 -7.09 -2.00
N SER A 262 -3.39 -6.83 -3.15
CA SER A 262 -3.96 -5.91 -4.13
C SER A 262 -5.26 -6.44 -4.76
N ARG A 263 -5.50 -7.75 -4.68
CA ARG A 263 -6.65 -8.47 -5.26
C ARG A 263 -7.08 -9.62 -4.35
N GLY A 264 -8.30 -10.13 -4.55
CA GLY A 264 -8.82 -11.32 -3.88
C GLY A 264 -9.18 -12.42 -4.90
N LEU A 265 -9.83 -13.47 -4.41
CA LEU A 265 -10.20 -14.70 -5.17
C LEU A 265 -11.00 -14.47 -6.46
N GLY A 266 -11.65 -13.32 -6.64
CA GLY A 266 -12.55 -13.04 -7.77
C GLY A 266 -12.00 -12.11 -8.86
N ALA A 267 -10.74 -11.70 -8.81
CA ALA A 267 -10.22 -10.67 -9.72
C ALA A 267 -9.73 -11.25 -11.05
N LEU A 268 -10.41 -10.89 -12.14
CA LEU A 268 -10.07 -11.30 -13.51
C LEU A 268 -9.02 -10.39 -14.18
N ASP A 269 -8.84 -9.16 -13.70
CA ASP A 269 -7.97 -8.18 -14.35
C ASP A 269 -6.72 -7.87 -13.51
N ARG A 270 -5.54 -8.06 -14.11
CA ARG A 270 -4.23 -7.93 -13.40
C ARG A 270 -3.83 -6.49 -13.08
N LEU A 271 -4.56 -5.50 -13.60
CA LEU A 271 -4.17 -4.08 -13.55
C LEU A 271 -4.94 -3.26 -12.51
N LEU A 272 -6.01 -3.79 -11.90
CA LEU A 272 -6.88 -3.01 -11.02
C LEU A 272 -6.69 -3.39 -9.54
N LEU A 273 -6.81 -2.38 -8.68
CA LEU A 273 -6.87 -2.54 -7.24
C LEU A 273 -8.24 -3.10 -6.82
N GLY A 274 -8.26 -4.16 -6.03
CA GLY A 274 -9.48 -4.78 -5.52
C GLY A 274 -10.32 -3.83 -4.65
N SER A 275 -11.63 -4.10 -4.58
CA SER A 275 -12.58 -3.29 -3.81
C SER A 275 -12.24 -3.24 -2.31
N VAL A 276 -11.81 -4.36 -1.74
CA VAL A 276 -11.40 -4.47 -0.33
C VAL A 276 -10.18 -3.60 -0.04
N ALA A 277 -9.09 -3.77 -0.81
CA ALA A 277 -7.88 -2.98 -0.65
C ALA A 277 -8.14 -1.48 -0.83
N ARG A 278 -8.97 -1.11 -1.81
CA ARG A 278 -9.38 0.29 -2.02
C ARG A 278 -10.17 0.83 -0.82
N ASN A 279 -11.10 0.05 -0.28
CA ASN A 279 -11.92 0.44 0.87
C ASN A 279 -11.06 0.63 2.12
N VAL A 280 -10.14 -0.31 2.39
CA VAL A 280 -9.17 -0.19 3.50
C VAL A 280 -8.28 1.03 3.32
N LEU A 281 -7.72 1.26 2.13
CA LEU A 281 -6.93 2.46 1.81
C LEU A 281 -7.70 3.76 2.04
N THR A 282 -9.01 3.76 1.81
CA THR A 282 -9.81 4.98 1.93
C THR A 282 -10.24 5.25 3.37
N HIS A 283 -10.49 4.21 4.19
CA HIS A 283 -11.19 4.36 5.48
C HIS A 283 -10.36 3.96 6.71
N PHE A 284 -9.18 3.37 6.53
CA PHE A 284 -8.31 3.11 7.66
C PHE A 284 -7.49 4.35 8.01
N ASP A 285 -7.41 4.70 9.29
CA ASP A 285 -6.69 5.88 9.77
C ASP A 285 -5.17 5.67 9.86
N GLY A 286 -4.71 4.43 10.00
CA GLY A 286 -3.31 4.04 10.00
C GLY A 286 -2.73 3.81 8.60
N SER A 287 -1.47 3.39 8.53
CA SER A 287 -0.77 3.07 7.30
C SER A 287 -1.33 1.80 6.63
N VAL A 288 -1.25 1.73 5.31
CA VAL A 288 -1.73 0.56 4.55
C VAL A 288 -0.64 0.09 3.60
N LEU A 289 -0.30 -1.20 3.68
CA LEU A 289 0.60 -1.87 2.75
C LEU A 289 -0.23 -2.75 1.81
N VAL A 290 -0.24 -2.38 0.54
CA VAL A 290 -0.87 -3.15 -0.53
C VAL A 290 0.17 -4.04 -1.17
N MET A 291 0.04 -5.34 -0.95
CA MET A 291 0.94 -6.34 -1.51
C MET A 291 0.59 -6.64 -2.96
N ARG A 292 1.62 -6.75 -3.80
CA ARG A 292 1.47 -7.11 -5.21
C ARG A 292 2.30 -8.34 -5.51
N GLU A 293 1.77 -9.21 -6.36
CA GLU A 293 2.58 -10.28 -6.94
C GLU A 293 3.68 -9.66 -7.79
N PRO A 294 4.92 -10.17 -7.70
CA PRO A 294 5.97 -9.76 -8.63
C PRO A 294 5.49 -9.99 -10.06
N VAL A 295 5.65 -8.98 -10.92
CA VAL A 295 5.40 -9.18 -12.35
C VAL A 295 6.50 -10.09 -12.87
N PRO A 296 6.18 -11.26 -13.45
CA PRO A 296 7.21 -12.09 -14.08
C PRO A 296 7.92 -11.26 -15.14
N SER A 297 9.25 -11.24 -15.06
CA SER A 297 10.15 -10.59 -16.02
C SER A 297 10.02 -11.22 -17.41
#